data_aae9bc1000f6d04404e1dcb595bc8e08
#
_entry.id   aae9bc1000f6d04404e1dcb595bc8e08
#
_cell.length_a   1.000
_cell.length_b   1.000
_cell.length_c   1.000
_cell.angle_alpha   90.00
_cell.angle_beta   90.00
_cell.angle_gamma   90.00
#
_symmetry.space_group_name_H-M   'P 1'
#
loop_
_entity.id
_entity.type
_entity.pdbx_description
1 polymer ?
#
loop_
_entity_poly.entity_id
_entity_poly.type
_entity_poly.pdbx_seq_one_letter_code
_entity_poly.pdbx_strand_id
1 'polypeptide(L)'
;VTSPSCAAALRSIGSALAITAALAMAAVEAQVPPPPDAERVALLPPIDFNLEEDTFASEPLSDVDPDVGTARRRGGPPFGSSAPVSLGGFWAPAVGVAGQPATLGVNAEFARIAMPLGVPAEGRPLWLAIAKFGRLELATDAVFPDSGQPIPDQLWLIETGLMHVRPLANGGTIGGNFLFGSASDRPYAAGRDLTLMTVGFYNRPATRGDDEWSFSVFYSPTSQLPYPLPGIAYVWRPSDRFEAKIGLPPAVEWRPTDDWTFTANYFPLVNFSATARRRLAEKLFFLAFYRSDTEIYFLADRLQDDQRFYVFDQRAAVGLEQTLGRGFALEATASYLFDRQLFQGTNFLSNRTDVVRFDGGLGLSLQLLWRR
;
A
#
# COMPACT_ATOMS: atom_id res chain seq x y z
N VAL A 1 23.67 -0.52 29.14
CA VAL A 1 22.77 -0.75 28.00
C VAL A 1 22.89 0.47 27.12
N THR A 2 23.70 0.42 26.06
CA THR A 2 23.88 1.52 25.12
C THR A 2 22.74 1.44 24.10
N SER A 3 21.87 2.42 24.08
CA SER A 3 20.80 2.55 23.07
C SER A 3 21.44 2.57 21.66
N PRO A 4 20.88 1.86 20.67
CA PRO A 4 21.32 1.99 19.29
C PRO A 4 21.14 3.44 18.86
N SER A 5 22.25 4.06 18.45
CA SER A 5 22.27 5.48 18.17
C SER A 5 21.42 5.78 16.92
N CYS A 6 20.70 6.90 16.95
CA CYS A 6 19.96 7.47 15.82
C CYS A 6 20.79 7.51 14.50
N ALA A 7 22.13 7.50 14.62
CA ALA A 7 23.08 7.38 13.53
C ALA A 7 23.07 6.02 12.80
N ALA A 8 22.67 4.92 13.47
CA ALA A 8 22.57 3.61 12.83
C ALA A 8 21.30 3.52 11.97
N ALA A 9 20.17 4.06 12.47
CA ALA A 9 18.93 4.14 11.70
C ALA A 9 19.07 5.02 10.45
N LEU A 10 19.73 6.17 10.58
CA LEU A 10 20.03 7.05 9.44
C LEU A 10 20.98 6.41 8.42
N ARG A 11 21.89 5.54 8.84
CA ARG A 11 22.78 4.80 7.91
C ARG A 11 22.03 3.71 7.15
N SER A 12 21.09 2.98 7.78
CA SER A 12 20.30 1.96 7.08
C SER A 12 19.37 2.57 6.05
N ILE A 13 18.69 3.67 6.38
CA ILE A 13 17.85 4.44 5.45
C ILE A 13 18.70 5.00 4.29
N GLY A 14 19.90 5.51 4.58
CA GLY A 14 20.83 6.00 3.58
C GLY A 14 21.31 4.93 2.61
N SER A 15 21.53 3.70 3.07
CA SER A 15 21.99 2.58 2.24
C SER A 15 20.86 2.05 1.33
N ALA A 16 19.64 1.92 1.84
CA ALA A 16 18.49 1.52 1.04
C ALA A 16 18.17 2.58 -0.03
N LEU A 17 18.18 3.86 0.33
CA LEU A 17 18.00 4.97 -0.61
C LEU A 17 19.08 4.98 -1.72
N ALA A 18 20.34 4.68 -1.41
CA ALA A 18 21.42 4.67 -2.39
C ALA A 18 21.28 3.53 -3.41
N ILE A 19 20.93 2.33 -2.97
CA ILE A 19 20.74 1.16 -3.85
C ILE A 19 19.53 1.38 -4.77
N THR A 20 18.47 1.96 -4.28
CA THR A 20 17.25 2.15 -5.05
C THR A 20 17.31 3.37 -5.95
N ALA A 21 18.03 4.43 -5.57
CA ALA A 21 18.34 5.54 -6.46
C ALA A 21 19.19 5.10 -7.66
N ALA A 22 20.12 4.17 -7.46
CA ALA A 22 20.90 3.58 -8.54
C ALA A 22 20.06 2.74 -9.51
N LEU A 23 19.08 1.96 -8.99
CA LEU A 23 18.14 1.19 -9.80
C LEU A 23 17.14 2.09 -10.55
N ALA A 24 16.67 3.17 -9.93
CA ALA A 24 15.80 4.14 -10.59
C ALA A 24 16.54 4.94 -11.68
N MET A 25 17.80 5.30 -11.47
CA MET A 25 18.62 5.95 -12.50
C MET A 25 18.93 5.03 -13.68
N ALA A 26 19.24 3.76 -13.43
CA ALA A 26 19.43 2.77 -14.50
C ALA A 26 18.17 2.54 -15.35
N ALA A 27 16.98 2.63 -14.75
CA ALA A 27 15.72 2.55 -15.47
C ALA A 27 15.41 3.80 -16.31
N VAL A 28 15.94 4.98 -15.93
CA VAL A 28 15.80 6.25 -16.68
C VAL A 28 16.75 6.32 -17.88
N GLU A 29 17.96 5.75 -17.80
CA GLU A 29 18.93 5.72 -18.91
C GLU A 29 18.52 4.75 -20.03
N ALA A 30 17.66 3.77 -19.77
CA ALA A 30 17.15 2.85 -20.78
C ALA A 30 16.03 3.45 -21.66
N GLN A 31 15.63 4.69 -21.47
CA GLN A 31 14.63 5.37 -22.31
C GLN A 31 15.29 6.05 -23.49
N VAL A 32 15.18 5.43 -24.68
CA VAL A 32 15.47 6.03 -25.96
C VAL A 32 14.67 7.33 -26.12
N PRO A 33 15.27 8.47 -26.52
CA PRO A 33 14.53 9.70 -26.74
C PRO A 33 13.45 9.52 -27.82
N PRO A 34 12.25 10.08 -27.63
CA PRO A 34 11.18 9.99 -28.62
C PRO A 34 11.59 10.70 -29.93
N PRO A 35 11.14 10.21 -31.09
CA PRO A 35 11.33 10.88 -32.34
C PRO A 35 10.65 12.27 -32.35
N PRO A 36 11.18 13.27 -33.10
CA PRO A 36 10.83 14.68 -32.94
C PRO A 36 9.41 15.10 -33.38
N ASP A 37 8.56 14.21 -33.89
CA ASP A 37 7.24 14.55 -34.46
C ASP A 37 6.09 13.69 -33.90
N ALA A 38 6.19 13.22 -32.66
CA ALA A 38 5.05 12.55 -32.04
C ALA A 38 3.99 13.58 -31.59
N GLU A 39 2.89 13.68 -32.37
CA GLU A 39 1.64 14.27 -31.89
C GLU A 39 1.38 13.85 -30.44
N ARG A 40 0.89 14.80 -29.62
CA ARG A 40 0.60 14.62 -28.20
C ARG A 40 -0.18 13.32 -27.96
N VAL A 41 0.55 12.27 -27.62
CA VAL A 41 -0.06 11.02 -27.14
C VAL A 41 -0.79 11.38 -25.86
N ALA A 42 -2.11 11.34 -25.90
CA ALA A 42 -2.93 11.46 -24.70
C ALA A 42 -2.47 10.35 -23.73
N LEU A 43 -1.75 10.74 -22.68
CA LEU A 43 -1.27 9.81 -21.68
C LEU A 43 -2.47 9.13 -21.05
N LEU A 44 -2.45 7.81 -21.05
CA LEU A 44 -3.43 7.04 -20.28
C LEU A 44 -3.44 7.56 -18.86
N PRO A 45 -4.63 7.62 -18.26
CA PRO A 45 -4.78 8.00 -16.87
C PRO A 45 -3.89 7.14 -15.95
N PRO A 46 -3.32 7.67 -14.85
CA PRO A 46 -2.70 6.85 -13.84
C PRO A 46 -3.70 5.78 -13.44
N ILE A 47 -3.28 4.54 -13.53
CA ILE A 47 -4.08 3.39 -13.15
C ILE A 47 -3.88 3.26 -11.65
N ASP A 48 -4.99 3.32 -10.93
CA ASP A 48 -5.04 3.25 -9.48
C ASP A 48 -4.75 1.82 -8.98
N PHE A 49 -3.68 1.66 -8.23
CA PHE A 49 -3.20 0.38 -7.72
C PHE A 49 -3.22 0.35 -6.19
N ASN A 50 -4.36 0.21 -5.57
CA ASN A 50 -4.42 -0.22 -4.18
C ASN A 50 -4.88 -1.66 -4.11
N LEU A 51 -3.93 -2.54 -4.02
CA LEU A 51 -4.13 -3.90 -3.59
C LEU A 51 -3.82 -3.92 -2.09
N GLU A 52 -4.87 -3.97 -1.31
CA GLU A 52 -4.83 -3.80 0.14
C GLU A 52 -4.36 -5.06 0.89
N GLU A 53 -3.21 -5.57 0.54
CA GLU A 53 -2.36 -6.33 1.44
C GLU A 53 -0.98 -5.65 1.56
N ASP A 54 -0.86 -4.38 1.18
CA ASP A 54 0.35 -3.61 1.35
C ASP A 54 0.44 -3.07 2.77
N THR A 55 1.03 -3.83 3.54
CA THR A 55 1.19 -3.79 4.97
C THR A 55 2.36 -2.96 5.44
N PHE A 56 3.10 -2.37 4.54
CA PHE A 56 4.12 -1.38 4.88
C PHE A 56 3.74 -0.04 4.25
N ALA A 57 3.32 0.91 5.07
CA ALA A 57 2.97 2.26 4.69
C ALA A 57 1.97 2.31 3.52
N SER A 58 0.71 2.10 3.83
CA SER A 58 -0.38 2.41 2.92
C SER A 58 -0.27 3.88 2.52
N GLU A 59 0.02 4.13 1.25
CA GLU A 59 0.16 5.47 0.70
C GLU A 59 -1.16 6.23 0.81
N PRO A 60 -1.14 7.53 1.12
CA PRO A 60 -2.33 8.34 1.00
C PRO A 60 -2.85 8.29 -0.43
N LEU A 61 -4.13 7.96 -0.57
CA LEU A 61 -4.86 8.11 -1.82
C LEU A 61 -4.88 9.59 -2.21
N SER A 62 -3.87 10.05 -2.88
CA SER A 62 -3.89 11.37 -3.45
C SER A 62 -3.08 11.38 -4.70
N ASP A 63 -3.74 11.40 -5.84
CA ASP A 63 -3.21 12.13 -6.95
C ASP A 63 -4.14 12.20 -8.12
N VAL A 64 -4.80 13.32 -8.12
CA VAL A 64 -5.18 13.94 -9.38
C VAL A 64 -4.44 15.25 -9.41
N ASP A 65 -3.51 15.38 -10.33
CA ASP A 65 -2.92 16.66 -10.68
C ASP A 65 -4.08 17.58 -11.12
N PRO A 66 -4.35 18.69 -10.41
CA PRO A 66 -5.47 19.57 -10.73
C PRO A 66 -5.32 20.29 -12.08
N ASP A 67 -4.15 20.27 -12.69
CA ASP A 67 -3.86 20.95 -13.96
C ASP A 67 -4.05 20.07 -15.20
N VAL A 68 -4.29 18.77 -15.05
CA VAL A 68 -4.67 17.92 -16.18
C VAL A 68 -6.17 18.03 -16.42
N GLY A 69 -6.54 18.84 -17.41
CA GLY A 69 -7.91 19.19 -17.72
C GLY A 69 -8.88 18.01 -17.75
N THR A 70 -9.93 18.18 -17.04
CA THR A 70 -11.33 17.68 -17.00
C THR A 70 -11.76 16.45 -17.83
N ALA A 71 -10.88 15.68 -18.46
CA ALA A 71 -11.26 14.40 -19.04
C ALA A 71 -11.40 13.37 -17.90
N ARG A 72 -12.61 13.26 -17.35
CA ARG A 72 -12.96 12.25 -16.36
C ARG A 72 -12.67 10.86 -16.87
N ARG A 73 -11.90 10.13 -16.09
CA ARG A 73 -11.45 8.78 -16.37
C ARG A 73 -12.53 7.79 -15.99
N ARG A 74 -13.23 7.25 -16.98
CA ARG A 74 -14.08 6.08 -16.81
C ARG A 74 -13.23 4.81 -16.76
N GLY A 75 -13.49 3.94 -15.82
CA GLY A 75 -13.00 2.56 -15.87
C GLY A 75 -11.63 2.27 -15.24
N GLY A 76 -11.22 2.98 -14.20
CA GLY A 76 -10.08 2.58 -13.36
C GLY A 76 -10.33 1.27 -12.60
N PRO A 77 -9.30 0.59 -12.09
CA PRO A 77 -9.46 -0.58 -11.24
C PRO A 77 -10.27 -0.23 -9.98
N PRO A 78 -10.97 -1.20 -9.38
CA PRO A 78 -11.87 -0.97 -8.25
C PRO A 78 -11.15 -0.58 -6.95
N PHE A 79 -9.84 -0.56 -6.94
CA PHE A 79 -8.97 -0.30 -5.79
C PHE A 79 -8.13 0.94 -6.06
N GLY A 80 -8.05 1.85 -5.10
CA GLY A 80 -7.51 3.19 -5.20
C GLY A 80 -6.14 3.40 -5.89
N SER A 81 -5.61 4.64 -5.92
CA SER A 81 -4.40 5.00 -6.64
C SER A 81 -3.15 4.93 -5.77
N SER A 82 -2.08 4.37 -6.31
CA SER A 82 -0.76 4.47 -5.70
C SER A 82 0.26 4.94 -6.74
N ALA A 83 1.31 5.62 -6.29
CA ALA A 83 2.40 5.97 -7.18
C ALA A 83 2.99 4.71 -7.84
N PRO A 84 3.32 4.75 -9.16
CA PRO A 84 3.94 3.62 -9.84
C PRO A 84 5.24 3.17 -9.19
N VAL A 85 5.95 4.06 -8.54
CA VAL A 85 7.13 3.74 -7.73
C VAL A 85 7.03 4.46 -6.40
N SER A 86 7.16 3.71 -5.33
CA SER A 86 7.32 4.23 -3.97
C SER A 86 8.45 3.53 -3.26
N LEU A 87 9.18 4.26 -2.47
CA LEU A 87 10.19 3.73 -1.55
C LEU A 87 10.26 4.59 -0.31
N GLY A 88 10.42 3.94 0.82
CA GLY A 88 10.46 4.66 2.06
C GLY A 88 10.89 3.83 3.23
N GLY A 89 10.82 4.47 4.37
CA GLY A 89 11.08 3.86 5.65
C GLY A 89 10.20 4.46 6.74
N PHE A 90 9.98 3.66 7.74
CA PHE A 90 9.26 4.01 8.95
C PHE A 90 10.12 3.65 10.16
N TRP A 91 10.11 4.51 11.15
CA TRP A 91 10.80 4.29 12.40
C TRP A 91 9.89 4.66 13.59
N ALA A 92 9.83 3.77 14.58
CA ALA A 92 9.20 4.05 15.87
C ALA A 92 10.17 3.68 17.00
N PRO A 93 10.42 4.58 17.95
CA PRO A 93 11.29 4.30 19.09
C PRO A 93 10.70 3.19 19.96
N ALA A 94 11.57 2.58 20.76
CA ALA A 94 11.17 1.53 21.68
C ALA A 94 10.15 2.04 22.71
N VAL A 95 9.09 1.28 22.88
CA VAL A 95 7.99 1.47 23.86
C VAL A 95 7.84 0.25 24.73
N GLY A 96 7.17 0.37 25.88
CA GLY A 96 6.94 -0.73 26.81
C GLY A 96 6.09 -1.85 26.22
N VAL A 97 6.40 -3.09 26.63
CA VAL A 97 5.60 -4.29 26.33
C VAL A 97 4.74 -4.61 27.53
N ALA A 98 3.43 -4.68 27.32
CA ALA A 98 2.48 -4.94 28.41
C ALA A 98 2.73 -6.31 29.07
N GLY A 99 2.88 -6.32 30.40
CA GLY A 99 3.10 -7.53 31.17
C GLY A 99 4.50 -8.14 31.12
N GLN A 100 5.46 -7.48 30.49
CA GLN A 100 6.85 -7.92 30.39
C GLN A 100 7.82 -6.77 30.69
N PRO A 101 8.99 -7.00 31.32
CA PRO A 101 10.02 -5.99 31.52
C PRO A 101 10.85 -5.79 30.24
N ALA A 102 10.18 -5.66 29.11
CA ALA A 102 10.77 -5.59 27.78
C ALA A 102 10.26 -4.35 27.04
N THR A 103 10.97 -3.96 25.98
CA THR A 103 10.56 -2.89 25.07
C THR A 103 10.52 -3.39 23.63
N LEU A 104 9.76 -2.72 22.77
CA LEU A 104 9.74 -2.96 21.33
C LEU A 104 10.02 -1.67 20.57
N GLY A 105 11.07 -1.66 19.78
CA GLY A 105 11.34 -0.68 18.72
C GLY A 105 11.00 -1.26 17.35
N VAL A 106 10.58 -0.41 16.42
CA VAL A 106 10.20 -0.84 15.07
C VAL A 106 10.93 -0.01 14.03
N ASN A 107 11.55 -0.69 13.05
CA ASN A 107 12.03 -0.11 11.82
C ASN A 107 11.40 -0.85 10.64
N ALA A 108 10.92 -0.12 9.65
CA ALA A 108 10.43 -0.71 8.41
C ALA A 108 11.04 -0.03 7.20
N GLU A 109 11.33 -0.81 6.17
CA GLU A 109 11.81 -0.37 4.88
C GLU A 109 10.90 -0.98 3.81
N PHE A 110 10.51 -0.21 2.82
CA PHE A 110 9.64 -0.70 1.78
C PHE A 110 9.99 -0.10 0.43
N ALA A 111 9.73 -0.89 -0.61
CA ALA A 111 9.78 -0.44 -2.00
C ALA A 111 8.66 -1.11 -2.79
N ARG A 112 8.04 -0.34 -3.66
CA ARG A 112 7.06 -0.83 -4.62
C ARG A 112 7.36 -0.24 -5.97
N ILE A 113 7.24 -1.07 -7.01
CA ILE A 113 7.47 -0.68 -8.40
C ILE A 113 6.34 -1.30 -9.22
N ALA A 114 5.66 -0.47 -10.01
CA ALA A 114 4.71 -0.90 -11.03
C ALA A 114 5.09 -0.28 -12.37
N MET A 115 5.58 -1.09 -13.29
CA MET A 115 6.10 -0.62 -14.58
C MET A 115 5.28 -1.17 -15.75
N PRO A 116 4.90 -0.33 -16.73
CA PRO A 116 4.26 -0.81 -17.95
C PRO A 116 5.21 -1.69 -18.78
N LEU A 117 4.72 -2.85 -19.21
CA LEU A 117 5.43 -3.79 -20.10
C LEU A 117 5.22 -3.44 -21.59
N GLY A 118 5.17 -2.19 -21.90
CA GLY A 118 4.98 -1.68 -23.26
C GLY A 118 4.61 -0.20 -23.24
N VAL A 119 4.51 0.38 -24.41
CA VAL A 119 4.07 1.78 -24.52
C VAL A 119 2.55 1.84 -24.30
N PRO A 120 2.08 2.53 -23.26
CA PRO A 120 0.66 2.74 -23.06
C PRO A 120 0.06 3.46 -24.28
N ALA A 121 -1.04 2.94 -24.81
CA ALA A 121 -1.75 3.56 -25.91
C ALA A 121 -3.27 3.53 -25.62
N GLU A 122 -3.93 4.61 -26.00
CA GLU A 122 -5.38 4.75 -25.79
C GLU A 122 -6.15 3.58 -26.44
N GLY A 123 -7.12 3.04 -25.72
CA GLY A 123 -7.96 1.93 -26.16
C GLY A 123 -7.25 0.56 -26.25
N ARG A 124 -5.96 0.48 -25.97
CA ARG A 124 -5.22 -0.79 -25.95
C ARG A 124 -5.12 -1.39 -24.56
N PRO A 125 -4.97 -2.73 -24.48
CA PRO A 125 -4.66 -3.38 -23.23
C PRO A 125 -3.33 -2.87 -22.64
N LEU A 126 -3.31 -2.68 -21.32
CA LEU A 126 -2.11 -2.32 -20.57
C LEU A 126 -1.68 -3.51 -19.71
N TRP A 127 -0.41 -3.84 -19.77
CA TRP A 127 0.25 -4.78 -18.87
C TRP A 127 1.25 -4.04 -17.99
N LEU A 128 1.27 -4.39 -16.72
CA LEU A 128 2.21 -3.83 -15.75
C LEU A 128 2.89 -4.97 -15.02
N ALA A 129 4.20 -4.87 -14.86
CA ALA A 129 4.95 -5.68 -13.92
C ALA A 129 4.94 -4.98 -12.57
N ILE A 130 4.69 -5.75 -11.51
CA ILE A 130 4.64 -5.27 -10.14
C ILE A 130 5.73 -6.00 -9.36
N ALA A 131 6.46 -5.26 -8.53
CA ALA A 131 7.37 -5.80 -7.52
C ALA A 131 7.17 -5.05 -6.23
N LYS A 132 7.14 -5.78 -5.11
CA LYS A 132 7.03 -5.26 -3.75
C LYS A 132 8.12 -5.84 -2.90
N PHE A 133 8.69 -5.01 -2.06
CA PHE A 133 9.68 -5.38 -1.08
C PHE A 133 9.33 -4.67 0.23
N GLY A 134 9.33 -5.42 1.32
CA GLY A 134 9.16 -4.90 2.66
C GLY A 134 10.10 -5.62 3.62
N ARG A 135 10.66 -4.90 4.56
CA ARG A 135 11.41 -5.42 5.69
C ARG A 135 10.92 -4.72 6.94
N LEU A 136 10.47 -5.52 7.90
CA LEU A 136 10.08 -5.04 9.23
C LEU A 136 11.07 -5.61 10.24
N GLU A 137 11.74 -4.76 10.98
CA GLU A 137 12.64 -5.11 12.07
C GLU A 137 11.96 -4.80 13.40
N LEU A 138 11.91 -5.81 14.27
CA LEU A 138 11.30 -5.77 15.59
C LEU A 138 12.41 -5.89 16.64
N ALA A 139 12.89 -4.76 17.13
CA ALA A 139 13.97 -4.72 18.13
C ALA A 139 13.39 -4.93 19.54
N THR A 140 13.35 -6.17 20.00
CA THR A 140 12.76 -6.54 21.30
C THR A 140 13.45 -7.75 21.92
N ASP A 141 13.41 -7.85 23.24
CA ASP A 141 13.73 -9.03 24.03
C ASP A 141 12.47 -9.67 24.67
N ALA A 142 11.28 -9.22 24.25
CA ALA A 142 10.02 -9.81 24.67
C ALA A 142 9.84 -11.21 24.07
N VAL A 143 9.03 -12.02 24.76
CA VAL A 143 8.67 -13.37 24.32
C VAL A 143 7.15 -13.49 24.16
N PHE A 144 6.71 -14.42 23.36
CA PHE A 144 5.30 -14.76 23.26
C PHE A 144 4.78 -15.35 24.58
N PRO A 145 3.67 -14.83 25.15
CA PRO A 145 3.25 -15.19 26.51
C PRO A 145 2.79 -16.64 26.65
N ASP A 146 2.18 -17.24 25.63
CA ASP A 146 1.65 -18.60 25.71
C ASP A 146 2.70 -19.65 25.34
N SER A 147 3.51 -19.41 24.32
CA SER A 147 4.52 -20.36 23.83
C SER A 147 5.90 -20.16 24.45
N GLY A 148 6.20 -18.99 25.02
CA GLY A 148 7.53 -18.64 25.52
C GLY A 148 8.58 -18.48 24.42
N GLN A 149 8.19 -18.52 23.14
CA GLN A 149 9.11 -18.35 22.01
C GLN A 149 9.52 -16.88 21.85
N PRO A 150 10.73 -16.58 21.36
CA PRO A 150 11.11 -15.21 21.06
C PRO A 150 10.27 -14.65 19.89
N ILE A 151 10.01 -13.36 19.94
CA ILE A 151 9.43 -12.63 18.81
C ILE A 151 10.48 -12.56 17.70
N PRO A 152 10.13 -12.78 16.41
CA PRO A 152 11.09 -12.72 15.33
C PRO A 152 11.68 -11.31 15.20
N ASP A 153 13.01 -11.22 15.03
CA ASP A 153 13.71 -9.93 14.90
C ASP A 153 13.41 -9.25 13.56
N GLN A 154 13.08 -10.02 12.53
CA GLN A 154 12.86 -9.51 11.17
C GLN A 154 11.76 -10.28 10.47
N LEU A 155 10.94 -9.52 9.73
CA LEU A 155 9.92 -10.03 8.85
C LEU A 155 10.11 -9.42 7.46
N TRP A 156 9.85 -10.21 6.43
CA TRP A 156 10.06 -9.82 5.05
C TRP A 156 8.79 -10.01 4.23
N LEU A 157 8.50 -9.07 3.36
CA LEU A 157 7.51 -9.18 2.30
C LEU A 157 8.24 -9.03 0.97
N ILE A 158 8.22 -10.07 0.14
CA ILE A 158 8.85 -10.04 -1.18
C ILE A 158 7.84 -10.62 -2.16
N GLU A 159 7.28 -9.79 -3.01
CA GLU A 159 6.26 -10.18 -3.97
C GLU A 159 6.58 -9.65 -5.36
N THR A 160 6.19 -10.40 -6.36
CA THR A 160 6.24 -9.99 -7.77
C THR A 160 4.97 -10.42 -8.48
N GLY A 161 4.63 -9.75 -9.55
CA GLY A 161 3.43 -10.12 -10.29
C GLY A 161 3.17 -9.28 -11.51
N LEU A 162 1.98 -9.49 -12.06
CA LEU A 162 1.51 -8.85 -13.27
C LEU A 162 0.10 -8.31 -13.06
N MET A 163 -0.16 -7.18 -13.66
CA MET A 163 -1.50 -6.63 -13.80
C MET A 163 -1.83 -6.43 -15.28
N HIS A 164 -3.07 -6.72 -15.62
CA HIS A 164 -3.63 -6.50 -16.93
C HIS A 164 -4.90 -5.67 -16.83
N VAL A 165 -5.01 -4.64 -17.67
CA VAL A 165 -6.21 -3.80 -17.78
C VAL A 165 -6.54 -3.63 -19.25
N ARG A 166 -7.81 -3.84 -19.60
CA ARG A 166 -8.31 -3.72 -20.97
C ARG A 166 -9.58 -2.90 -21.01
N PRO A 167 -9.59 -1.75 -21.71
CA PRO A 167 -10.81 -1.05 -22.07
C PRO A 167 -11.69 -1.90 -22.99
N LEU A 168 -13.00 -1.78 -22.86
CA LEU A 168 -13.99 -2.48 -23.66
C LEU A 168 -14.76 -1.52 -24.56
N ALA A 169 -15.25 -2.02 -25.69
CA ALA A 169 -15.99 -1.21 -26.66
C ALA A 169 -17.30 -0.57 -26.12
N ASN A 170 -17.85 -1.14 -25.03
CA ASN A 170 -19.02 -0.60 -24.34
C ASN A 170 -18.70 0.50 -23.33
N GLY A 171 -17.46 1.01 -23.31
CA GLY A 171 -16.96 2.00 -22.34
C GLY A 171 -16.62 1.45 -20.97
N GLY A 172 -16.74 0.14 -20.77
CA GLY A 172 -16.34 -0.52 -19.55
C GLY A 172 -14.84 -0.89 -19.55
N THR A 173 -14.40 -1.49 -18.44
CA THR A 173 -13.02 -1.95 -18.26
C THR A 173 -13.02 -3.33 -17.62
N ILE A 174 -12.19 -4.22 -18.11
CA ILE A 174 -11.92 -5.52 -17.47
C ILE A 174 -10.44 -5.62 -17.16
N GLY A 175 -10.11 -6.26 -16.07
CA GLY A 175 -8.72 -6.48 -15.71
C GLY A 175 -8.55 -7.42 -14.55
N GLY A 176 -7.30 -7.52 -14.12
CA GLY A 176 -6.93 -8.30 -12.96
C GLY A 176 -5.46 -8.20 -12.68
N ASN A 177 -5.09 -8.64 -11.50
CA ASN A 177 -3.70 -8.80 -11.13
C ASN A 177 -3.45 -10.17 -10.52
N PHE A 178 -2.20 -10.53 -10.53
CA PHE A 178 -1.67 -11.73 -9.94
C PHE A 178 -0.36 -11.37 -9.26
N LEU A 179 -0.26 -11.62 -7.95
CA LEU A 179 0.97 -11.46 -7.17
C LEU A 179 1.34 -12.79 -6.57
N PHE A 180 2.63 -13.05 -6.52
CA PHE A 180 3.22 -14.24 -5.94
C PHE A 180 4.49 -13.84 -5.18
N GLY A 181 4.70 -14.44 -4.01
CA GLY A 181 5.85 -14.09 -3.20
C GLY A 181 5.96 -14.85 -1.91
N SER A 182 6.52 -14.20 -0.92
CA SER A 182 6.64 -14.70 0.45
C SER A 182 6.55 -13.55 1.44
N ALA A 183 5.76 -13.76 2.50
CA ALA A 183 5.69 -12.88 3.66
C ALA A 183 6.06 -13.70 4.90
N SER A 184 7.33 -13.61 5.37
CA SER A 184 7.87 -14.52 6.38
C SER A 184 9.09 -13.94 7.08
N ASP A 185 9.43 -14.49 8.25
CA ASP A 185 10.73 -14.28 8.91
C ASP A 185 11.90 -14.90 8.12
N ARG A 186 11.62 -15.93 7.31
CA ARG A 186 12.57 -16.61 6.42
C ARG A 186 11.97 -16.81 5.03
N PRO A 187 11.96 -15.75 4.20
CA PRO A 187 11.28 -15.81 2.90
C PRO A 187 11.81 -16.94 2.01
N TYR A 188 10.88 -17.63 1.36
CA TYR A 188 11.16 -18.75 0.44
C TYR A 188 11.85 -19.96 1.07
N ALA A 189 11.91 -20.08 2.40
CA ALA A 189 12.52 -21.23 3.07
C ALA A 189 11.74 -22.53 2.83
N ALA A 190 10.40 -22.45 2.72
CA ALA A 190 9.54 -23.60 2.42
C ALA A 190 8.40 -23.18 1.50
N GLY A 191 7.84 -24.17 0.77
CA GLY A 191 6.68 -23.92 -0.09
C GLY A 191 5.43 -23.42 0.65
N ARG A 192 5.31 -23.74 1.95
CA ARG A 192 4.23 -23.26 2.82
C ARG A 192 4.33 -21.78 3.19
N ASP A 193 5.47 -21.12 2.91
CA ASP A 193 5.70 -19.69 3.19
C ASP A 193 5.40 -18.83 1.96
N LEU A 194 4.97 -19.46 0.86
CA LEU A 194 4.61 -18.75 -0.35
C LEU A 194 3.25 -18.12 -0.23
N THR A 195 3.15 -16.88 -0.68
CA THR A 195 1.91 -16.12 -0.79
C THR A 195 1.44 -16.06 -2.24
N LEU A 196 0.15 -16.06 -2.41
CA LEU A 196 -0.51 -15.89 -3.71
C LEU A 196 -1.68 -14.96 -3.52
N MET A 197 -1.78 -13.94 -4.37
CA MET A 197 -2.95 -13.08 -4.43
C MET A 197 -3.37 -12.85 -5.87
N THR A 198 -4.65 -12.92 -6.13
CA THR A 198 -5.23 -12.56 -7.42
C THR A 198 -6.50 -11.75 -7.24
N VAL A 199 -6.67 -10.75 -8.10
CA VAL A 199 -7.90 -9.96 -8.18
C VAL A 199 -8.32 -9.91 -9.63
N GLY A 200 -9.58 -10.24 -9.89
CA GLY A 200 -10.24 -9.95 -11.16
C GLY A 200 -11.26 -8.84 -10.97
N PHE A 201 -11.42 -7.96 -11.95
CA PHE A 201 -12.45 -6.92 -11.90
C PHE A 201 -13.08 -6.65 -13.27
N TYR A 202 -14.32 -6.20 -13.22
CA TYR A 202 -15.08 -5.73 -14.38
C TYR A 202 -15.88 -4.51 -13.98
N ASN A 203 -15.60 -3.40 -14.65
CA ASN A 203 -16.31 -2.15 -14.46
C ASN A 203 -17.21 -1.89 -15.68
N ARG A 204 -18.43 -1.43 -15.44
CA ARG A 204 -19.42 -1.16 -16.47
C ARG A 204 -20.08 0.18 -16.23
N PRO A 205 -20.16 1.08 -17.24
CA PRO A 205 -20.93 2.30 -17.15
C PRO A 205 -22.38 2.01 -16.73
N ALA A 206 -22.89 2.79 -15.79
CA ALA A 206 -24.28 2.73 -15.40
C ALA A 206 -25.14 3.52 -16.41
N THR A 207 -26.44 3.38 -16.30
CA THR A 207 -27.38 4.12 -17.15
C THR A 207 -27.53 5.59 -16.77
N ARG A 208 -27.06 5.98 -15.60
CA ARG A 208 -27.18 7.33 -15.04
C ARG A 208 -25.85 8.05 -15.05
N GLY A 209 -25.73 9.09 -15.86
CA GLY A 209 -24.58 10.01 -15.84
C GLY A 209 -23.25 9.33 -16.04
N ASP A 210 -22.29 9.68 -15.19
CA ASP A 210 -20.94 9.12 -15.15
C ASP A 210 -20.78 8.01 -14.11
N ASP A 211 -21.90 7.52 -13.58
CA ASP A 211 -21.90 6.43 -12.59
C ASP A 211 -21.46 5.10 -13.23
N GLU A 212 -21.02 4.17 -12.39
CA GLU A 212 -20.45 2.91 -12.83
C GLU A 212 -20.79 1.76 -11.86
N TRP A 213 -20.98 0.56 -12.40
CA TRP A 213 -21.01 -0.68 -11.64
C TRP A 213 -19.62 -1.31 -11.64
N SER A 214 -19.11 -1.65 -10.48
CA SER A 214 -17.83 -2.34 -10.27
C SER A 214 -18.08 -3.73 -9.70
N PHE A 215 -17.59 -4.75 -10.37
CA PHE A 215 -17.62 -6.15 -9.94
C PHE A 215 -16.19 -6.60 -9.77
N SER A 216 -15.89 -7.29 -8.68
CA SER A 216 -14.55 -7.81 -8.43
C SER A 216 -14.61 -9.18 -7.78
N VAL A 217 -13.55 -9.94 -7.92
CA VAL A 217 -13.30 -11.16 -7.17
C VAL A 217 -11.87 -11.10 -6.67
N PHE A 218 -11.72 -11.13 -5.36
CA PHE A 218 -10.44 -11.25 -4.68
C PHE A 218 -10.23 -12.70 -4.25
N TYR A 219 -9.04 -13.21 -4.43
CA TYR A 219 -8.66 -14.54 -3.97
C TYR A 219 -7.21 -14.57 -3.51
N SER A 220 -7.00 -14.99 -2.27
CA SER A 220 -5.69 -15.33 -1.73
C SER A 220 -5.84 -16.55 -0.82
N PRO A 221 -5.28 -17.71 -1.18
CA PRO A 221 -5.37 -18.91 -0.36
C PRO A 221 -4.63 -18.78 0.97
N THR A 222 -3.74 -17.81 1.07
CA THR A 222 -2.95 -17.51 2.27
C THR A 222 -3.54 -16.39 3.13
N SER A 223 -4.60 -15.72 2.66
CA SER A 223 -5.31 -14.70 3.44
C SER A 223 -6.14 -15.31 4.57
N GLN A 224 -6.68 -14.45 5.42
CA GLN A 224 -7.60 -14.85 6.51
C GLN A 224 -8.87 -15.55 6.00
N LEU A 225 -9.28 -15.25 4.77
CA LEU A 225 -10.42 -15.83 4.08
C LEU A 225 -9.93 -16.49 2.80
N PRO A 226 -9.54 -17.78 2.85
CA PRO A 226 -8.95 -18.50 1.73
C PRO A 226 -9.99 -18.92 0.68
N TYR A 227 -11.01 -18.12 0.48
CA TYR A 227 -12.08 -18.32 -0.49
C TYR A 227 -12.15 -17.13 -1.43
N PRO A 228 -12.63 -17.33 -2.67
CA PRO A 228 -12.93 -16.20 -3.55
C PRO A 228 -13.97 -15.27 -2.94
N LEU A 229 -13.58 -14.02 -2.71
CA LEU A 229 -14.44 -12.99 -2.14
C LEU A 229 -15.01 -12.12 -3.26
N PRO A 230 -16.31 -12.20 -3.54
CA PRO A 230 -16.94 -11.33 -4.52
C PRO A 230 -17.10 -9.91 -3.96
N GLY A 231 -16.78 -8.92 -4.77
CA GLY A 231 -17.06 -7.51 -4.51
C GLY A 231 -18.06 -6.99 -5.54
N ILE A 232 -19.04 -6.24 -5.08
CA ILE A 232 -19.99 -5.52 -5.93
C ILE A 232 -20.15 -4.12 -5.35
N ALA A 233 -19.94 -3.11 -6.17
CA ALA A 233 -20.09 -1.74 -5.77
C ALA A 233 -20.73 -0.90 -6.89
N TYR A 234 -21.46 0.10 -6.48
CA TYR A 234 -21.96 1.17 -7.32
C TYR A 234 -21.09 2.41 -7.09
N VAL A 235 -20.44 2.88 -8.14
CA VAL A 235 -19.61 4.10 -8.10
C VAL A 235 -20.49 5.27 -8.46
N TRP A 236 -20.86 6.03 -7.46
CA TRP A 236 -21.75 7.18 -7.56
C TRP A 236 -20.93 8.47 -7.70
N ARG A 237 -21.18 9.20 -8.80
CA ARG A 237 -20.48 10.46 -9.15
C ARG A 237 -21.46 11.58 -9.37
N PRO A 238 -22.05 12.18 -8.32
CA PRO A 238 -23.02 13.27 -8.47
C PRO A 238 -22.40 14.58 -8.99
N SER A 239 -21.09 14.73 -8.85
CA SER A 239 -20.34 15.90 -9.30
C SER A 239 -18.87 15.53 -9.57
N ASP A 240 -18.11 16.45 -10.21
CA ASP A 240 -16.67 16.28 -10.45
C ASP A 240 -15.82 16.30 -9.17
N ARG A 241 -16.43 16.67 -8.06
CA ARG A 241 -15.76 16.81 -6.77
C ARG A 241 -16.14 15.73 -5.77
N PHE A 242 -16.99 14.79 -6.14
CA PHE A 242 -17.40 13.74 -5.24
C PHE A 242 -17.56 12.41 -5.96
N GLU A 243 -16.92 11.38 -5.41
CA GLU A 243 -17.09 9.99 -5.81
C GLU A 243 -17.31 9.15 -4.55
N ALA A 244 -18.30 8.25 -4.59
CA ALA A 244 -18.53 7.27 -3.55
C ALA A 244 -18.71 5.89 -4.18
N LYS A 245 -17.90 4.93 -3.73
CA LYS A 245 -18.06 3.53 -4.04
C LYS A 245 -18.90 2.87 -2.95
N ILE A 246 -20.17 2.59 -3.29
CA ILE A 246 -21.18 2.04 -2.38
C ILE A 246 -21.26 0.54 -2.64
N GLY A 247 -20.77 -0.26 -1.70
CA GLY A 247 -20.70 -1.71 -1.82
C GLY A 247 -19.42 -2.28 -1.19
N LEU A 248 -18.80 -3.28 -1.81
CA LEU A 248 -17.59 -3.93 -1.32
C LEU A 248 -16.50 -3.92 -2.40
N PRO A 249 -15.29 -3.43 -2.08
CA PRO A 249 -14.95 -2.60 -0.91
C PRO A 249 -15.52 -1.18 -1.04
N PRO A 250 -15.98 -0.57 0.07
CA PRO A 250 -16.46 0.81 0.06
C PRO A 250 -15.31 1.81 0.04
N ALA A 251 -15.50 2.92 -0.68
CA ALA A 251 -14.55 4.02 -0.70
C ALA A 251 -15.27 5.35 -0.95
N VAL A 252 -14.66 6.45 -0.55
CA VAL A 252 -15.15 7.79 -0.85
C VAL A 252 -13.98 8.72 -1.16
N GLU A 253 -14.17 9.56 -2.16
CA GLU A 253 -13.31 10.70 -2.45
C GLU A 253 -14.17 11.98 -2.55
N TRP A 254 -13.74 13.01 -1.84
CA TRP A 254 -14.42 14.29 -1.80
C TRP A 254 -13.45 15.46 -1.89
N ARG A 255 -13.68 16.34 -2.85
CA ARG A 255 -12.91 17.56 -3.12
C ARG A 255 -13.78 18.79 -2.93
N PRO A 256 -14.05 19.24 -1.70
CA PRO A 256 -14.94 20.40 -1.47
C PRO A 256 -14.41 21.68 -2.13
N THR A 257 -13.09 21.81 -2.23
CA THR A 257 -12.41 22.91 -2.94
C THR A 257 -11.26 22.37 -3.76
N ASP A 258 -10.63 23.20 -4.57
CA ASP A 258 -9.46 22.81 -5.38
C ASP A 258 -8.21 22.54 -4.51
N ASP A 259 -8.20 22.98 -3.25
CA ASP A 259 -7.08 22.80 -2.32
C ASP A 259 -7.27 21.61 -1.39
N TRP A 260 -8.48 21.10 -1.22
CA TRP A 260 -8.77 20.02 -0.29
C TRP A 260 -9.20 18.74 -1.00
N THR A 261 -8.61 17.63 -0.60
CA THR A 261 -9.05 16.28 -0.97
C THR A 261 -9.19 15.46 0.30
N PHE A 262 -10.34 14.80 0.45
CA PHE A 262 -10.60 13.82 1.50
C PHE A 262 -10.84 12.48 0.84
N THR A 263 -10.17 11.45 1.34
CA THR A 263 -10.39 10.07 0.90
C THR A 263 -10.63 9.18 2.11
N ALA A 264 -11.46 8.18 1.96
CA ALA A 264 -11.57 7.09 2.91
C ALA A 264 -11.86 5.79 2.18
N ASN A 265 -11.27 4.71 2.65
CA ASN A 265 -11.52 3.38 2.14
C ASN A 265 -11.56 2.37 3.28
N TYR A 266 -12.24 1.26 3.05
CA TYR A 266 -12.33 0.18 4.00
C TYR A 266 -12.29 -1.15 3.27
N PHE A 267 -11.35 -1.98 3.64
CA PHE A 267 -11.33 -3.36 3.22
C PHE A 267 -11.74 -4.24 4.40
N PRO A 268 -12.83 -4.99 4.29
CA PRO A 268 -13.39 -5.74 5.41
C PRO A 268 -12.37 -6.64 6.08
N LEU A 269 -12.34 -6.59 7.42
CA LEU A 269 -11.51 -7.39 8.34
C LEU A 269 -10.01 -7.05 8.35
N VAL A 270 -9.53 -6.21 7.44
CA VAL A 270 -8.09 -5.99 7.30
C VAL A 270 -7.72 -4.54 7.59
N ASN A 271 -8.20 -3.60 6.78
CA ASN A 271 -7.65 -2.25 6.79
C ASN A 271 -8.74 -1.18 6.66
N PHE A 272 -8.51 -0.07 7.33
CA PHE A 272 -9.24 1.17 7.15
C PHE A 272 -8.27 2.32 6.99
N SER A 273 -8.52 3.22 6.06
CA SER A 273 -7.78 4.46 5.98
C SER A 273 -8.69 5.65 5.70
N ALA A 274 -8.33 6.79 6.27
CA ALA A 274 -8.95 8.08 5.98
C ALA A 274 -7.84 9.13 5.88
N THR A 275 -7.83 9.91 4.81
CA THR A 275 -6.79 10.91 4.54
C THR A 275 -7.42 12.24 4.19
N ALA A 276 -6.86 13.30 4.73
CA ALA A 276 -7.12 14.68 4.34
C ALA A 276 -5.83 15.26 3.77
N ARG A 277 -5.88 15.75 2.54
CA ARG A 277 -4.77 16.41 1.85
C ARG A 277 -5.16 17.84 1.53
N ARG A 278 -4.29 18.80 1.86
CA ARG A 278 -4.49 20.22 1.58
C ARG A 278 -3.30 20.80 0.82
N ARG A 279 -3.56 21.47 -0.28
CA ARG A 279 -2.55 22.26 -0.99
C ARG A 279 -2.21 23.52 -0.16
N LEU A 280 -0.96 23.67 0.26
CA LEU A 280 -0.45 24.85 0.96
C LEU A 280 0.21 25.83 -0.02
N ALA A 281 0.88 25.30 -1.04
CA ALA A 281 1.52 26.05 -2.11
C ALA A 281 1.51 25.19 -3.39
N GLU A 282 1.96 25.71 -4.52
CA GLU A 282 1.96 25.04 -5.82
C GLU A 282 2.55 23.61 -5.77
N LYS A 283 3.57 23.39 -4.95
CA LYS A 283 4.30 22.10 -4.86
C LYS A 283 4.35 21.54 -3.44
N LEU A 284 3.60 22.11 -2.50
CA LEU A 284 3.63 21.71 -1.11
C LEU A 284 2.22 21.39 -0.63
N PHE A 285 2.06 20.21 -0.05
CA PHE A 285 0.81 19.73 0.49
C PHE A 285 0.96 19.35 1.96
N PHE A 286 -0.06 19.65 2.74
CA PHE A 286 -0.25 19.12 4.08
C PHE A 286 -1.05 17.84 4.00
N LEU A 287 -0.66 16.85 4.81
CA LEU A 287 -1.32 15.56 4.95
C LEU A 287 -1.75 15.36 6.40
N ALA A 288 -2.94 14.81 6.58
CA ALA A 288 -3.39 14.25 7.85
C ALA A 288 -4.12 12.95 7.56
N PHE A 289 -3.78 11.86 8.26
CA PHE A 289 -4.45 10.58 8.03
C PHE A 289 -4.63 9.78 9.32
N TYR A 290 -5.62 8.92 9.26
CA TYR A 290 -5.83 7.84 10.21
C TYR A 290 -5.82 6.51 9.45
N ARG A 291 -5.17 5.50 10.03
CA ARG A 291 -5.12 4.14 9.47
C ARG A 291 -5.22 3.10 10.57
N SER A 292 -5.83 1.99 10.21
CA SER A 292 -5.82 0.74 10.96
C SER A 292 -5.23 -0.30 10.02
N ASP A 293 -4.02 -0.75 10.29
CA ASP A 293 -3.26 -1.64 9.42
C ASP A 293 -3.06 -3.01 10.08
N THR A 294 -3.22 -4.06 9.29
CA THR A 294 -2.97 -5.45 9.71
C THR A 294 -2.00 -6.09 8.74
N GLU A 295 -0.83 -6.46 9.22
CA GLU A 295 0.18 -7.18 8.46
C GLU A 295 0.16 -8.66 8.80
N ILE A 296 0.32 -9.52 7.79
CA ILE A 296 0.22 -10.96 7.94
C ILE A 296 1.49 -11.64 7.42
N TYR A 297 2.11 -12.43 8.29
CA TYR A 297 3.32 -13.18 7.97
C TYR A 297 3.17 -14.66 8.31
N PHE A 298 3.98 -15.50 7.70
CA PHE A 298 4.13 -16.90 8.03
C PHE A 298 5.48 -17.14 8.71
N LEU A 299 5.48 -17.48 9.99
CA LEU A 299 6.73 -17.84 10.66
C LEU A 299 7.20 -19.22 10.19
N ALA A 300 8.50 -19.36 9.94
CA ALA A 300 9.09 -20.61 9.44
C ALA A 300 8.90 -21.77 10.45
N ASP A 301 8.97 -21.45 11.74
CA ASP A 301 8.87 -22.42 12.84
C ASP A 301 7.44 -22.58 13.39
N ARG A 302 6.40 -22.10 12.66
CA ARG A 302 5.00 -22.23 13.07
C ARG A 302 4.58 -23.69 13.20
N LEU A 303 3.72 -23.97 14.17
CA LEU A 303 3.27 -25.32 14.48
C LEU A 303 2.26 -25.86 13.47
N GLN A 304 1.44 -25.00 12.89
CA GLN A 304 0.38 -25.36 11.92
C GLN A 304 0.61 -24.56 10.64
N ASP A 305 0.35 -25.16 9.50
CA ASP A 305 0.59 -24.53 8.19
C ASP A 305 -0.28 -23.30 7.94
N ASP A 306 -1.47 -23.26 8.54
CA ASP A 306 -2.43 -22.16 8.46
C ASP A 306 -2.27 -21.12 9.59
N GLN A 307 -1.32 -21.33 10.51
CA GLN A 307 -1.00 -20.35 11.56
C GLN A 307 -0.28 -19.14 10.96
N ARG A 308 -0.80 -17.95 11.24
CA ARG A 308 -0.28 -16.66 10.79
C ARG A 308 0.24 -15.88 11.98
N PHE A 309 1.20 -15.03 11.70
CA PHE A 309 1.68 -14.01 12.60
C PHE A 309 1.14 -12.65 12.13
N TYR A 310 0.46 -11.97 13.03
CA TYR A 310 -0.19 -10.69 12.76
C TYR A 310 0.59 -9.57 13.44
N VAL A 311 0.83 -8.52 12.68
CA VAL A 311 1.30 -7.23 13.17
C VAL A 311 0.15 -6.25 12.98
N PHE A 312 -0.39 -5.73 14.05
CA PHE A 312 -1.53 -4.80 14.02
C PHE A 312 -1.16 -3.51 14.72
N ASP A 313 -1.45 -2.40 14.10
CA ASP A 313 -1.44 -1.09 14.73
C ASP A 313 -2.52 -0.16 14.16
N GLN A 314 -2.86 0.85 14.95
CA GLN A 314 -3.63 1.99 14.51
C GLN A 314 -2.74 3.22 14.59
N ARG A 315 -2.84 4.10 13.61
CA ARG A 315 -2.03 5.33 13.59
C ARG A 315 -2.82 6.54 13.13
N ALA A 316 -2.59 7.65 13.82
CA ALA A 316 -2.98 8.99 13.38
C ALA A 316 -1.72 9.77 13.04
N ALA A 317 -1.65 10.39 11.89
CA ALA A 317 -0.44 11.06 11.42
C ALA A 317 -0.74 12.42 10.79
N VAL A 318 0.28 13.26 10.81
CA VAL A 318 0.34 14.52 10.06
C VAL A 318 1.66 14.60 9.33
N GLY A 319 1.70 15.28 8.18
CA GLY A 319 2.92 15.37 7.40
C GLY A 319 2.87 16.42 6.31
N LEU A 320 3.94 16.45 5.55
CA LEU A 320 4.11 17.30 4.39
C LEU A 320 4.55 16.44 3.20
N GLU A 321 4.01 16.79 2.05
CA GLU A 321 4.44 16.25 0.76
C GLU A 321 4.95 17.41 -0.10
N GLN A 322 6.14 17.24 -0.64
CA GLN A 322 6.79 18.20 -1.53
C GLN A 322 6.99 17.61 -2.90
N THR A 323 6.36 18.17 -3.93
CA THR A 323 6.65 17.83 -5.32
C THR A 323 8.01 18.35 -5.73
N LEU A 324 8.91 17.46 -6.16
CA LEU A 324 10.30 17.76 -6.53
C LEU A 324 10.48 18.05 -8.03
N GLY A 325 9.45 17.77 -8.84
CA GLY A 325 9.49 17.87 -10.30
C GLY A 325 9.81 16.53 -10.99
N ARG A 326 9.58 16.47 -12.31
CA ARG A 326 9.71 15.24 -13.12
C ARG A 326 8.90 14.04 -12.60
N GLY A 327 7.78 14.32 -11.92
CA GLY A 327 6.94 13.28 -11.31
C GLY A 327 7.41 12.78 -9.94
N PHE A 328 8.48 13.30 -9.37
CA PHE A 328 8.91 12.92 -8.02
C PHE A 328 8.24 13.78 -6.94
N ALA A 329 7.90 13.15 -5.83
CA ALA A 329 7.46 13.80 -4.60
C ALA A 329 8.15 13.16 -3.39
N LEU A 330 8.40 13.95 -2.37
CA LEU A 330 8.92 13.51 -1.08
C LEU A 330 7.85 13.73 -0.03
N GLU A 331 7.51 12.69 0.69
CA GLU A 331 6.57 12.73 1.81
C GLU A 331 7.31 12.48 3.11
N ALA A 332 7.04 13.30 4.13
CA ALA A 332 7.53 13.12 5.50
C ALA A 332 6.37 13.24 6.47
N THR A 333 6.18 12.23 7.32
CA THR A 333 5.07 12.20 8.29
C THR A 333 5.55 11.89 9.69
N ALA A 334 4.85 12.47 10.68
CA ALA A 334 4.94 12.12 12.08
C ALA A 334 3.60 11.52 12.51
N SER A 335 3.63 10.38 13.18
CA SER A 335 2.45 9.64 13.59
C SER A 335 2.47 9.33 15.08
N TYR A 336 1.28 9.15 15.64
CA TYR A 336 1.08 8.52 16.93
C TYR A 336 0.43 7.14 16.68
N LEU A 337 1.12 6.09 17.14
CA LEU A 337 0.67 4.71 17.05
C LEU A 337 -0.03 4.31 18.34
N PHE A 338 -1.11 3.59 18.22
CA PHE A 338 -1.89 3.09 19.37
C PHE A 338 -2.57 1.76 19.02
N ASP A 339 -3.13 1.09 20.01
CA ASP A 339 -3.74 -0.24 19.89
C ASP A 339 -2.83 -1.25 19.15
N ARG A 340 -1.55 -1.24 19.52
CA ARG A 340 -0.51 -2.01 18.87
C ARG A 340 -0.43 -3.41 19.45
N GLN A 341 -0.42 -4.42 18.58
CA GLN A 341 -0.34 -5.81 19.03
C GLN A 341 0.33 -6.72 18.00
N LEU A 342 1.08 -7.69 18.49
CA LEU A 342 1.52 -8.86 17.74
C LEU A 342 0.77 -10.07 18.29
N PHE A 343 0.38 -10.98 17.43
CA PHE A 343 -0.24 -12.22 17.86
C PHE A 343 -0.15 -13.30 16.79
N GLN A 344 -0.33 -14.53 17.20
CA GLN A 344 -0.46 -15.67 16.29
C GLN A 344 -1.92 -16.13 16.24
N GLY A 345 -2.31 -16.76 15.14
CA GLY A 345 -3.66 -17.30 14.98
C GLY A 345 -3.95 -17.78 13.57
N THR A 346 -5.06 -18.49 13.41
CA THR A 346 -5.51 -18.92 12.08
C THR A 346 -6.35 -17.86 11.38
N ASN A 347 -6.91 -16.92 12.12
CA ASN A 347 -7.61 -15.74 11.60
C ASN A 347 -7.53 -14.56 12.58
N PHE A 348 -7.83 -13.36 12.08
CA PHE A 348 -7.71 -12.12 12.84
C PHE A 348 -8.73 -12.00 14.00
N LEU A 349 -9.92 -12.56 13.86
CA LEU A 349 -11.03 -12.35 14.80
C LEU A 349 -11.10 -13.38 15.92
N SER A 350 -10.61 -14.59 15.68
CA SER A 350 -10.73 -15.71 16.63
C SER A 350 -9.44 -16.52 16.70
N ASN A 351 -9.34 -17.33 17.75
CA ASN A 351 -8.19 -18.22 18.00
C ASN A 351 -6.85 -17.49 18.04
N ARG A 352 -6.85 -16.29 18.64
CA ARG A 352 -5.61 -15.56 18.87
C ARG A 352 -4.85 -16.19 20.03
N THR A 353 -3.58 -16.46 19.80
CA THR A 353 -2.61 -16.96 20.79
C THR A 353 -1.41 -16.01 20.79
N ASP A 354 -0.60 -16.08 21.83
CA ASP A 354 0.64 -15.32 21.91
C ASP A 354 0.45 -13.80 21.72
N VAL A 355 -0.61 -13.26 22.31
CA VAL A 355 -0.98 -11.85 22.14
C VAL A 355 -0.02 -10.97 22.96
N VAL A 356 0.80 -10.21 22.28
CA VAL A 356 1.71 -9.20 22.85
C VAL A 356 1.18 -7.82 22.52
N ARG A 357 0.96 -6.99 23.52
CA ARG A 357 0.49 -5.60 23.38
C ARG A 357 1.60 -4.63 23.73
N PHE A 358 1.60 -3.49 23.07
CA PHE A 358 2.59 -2.43 23.30
C PHE A 358 1.93 -1.12 23.66
N ASP A 359 2.68 -0.29 24.38
CA ASP A 359 2.29 1.07 24.62
C ASP A 359 2.19 1.88 23.32
N GLY A 360 1.36 2.92 23.35
CA GLY A 360 1.34 3.89 22.27
C GLY A 360 2.66 4.65 22.18
N GLY A 361 3.00 5.13 20.98
CA GLY A 361 4.25 5.81 20.74
C GLY A 361 4.27 6.67 19.48
N LEU A 362 5.31 7.46 19.34
CA LEU A 362 5.54 8.27 18.14
C LEU A 362 6.20 7.42 17.07
N GLY A 363 5.93 7.74 15.81
CA GLY A 363 6.61 7.19 14.65
C GLY A 363 6.90 8.27 13.62
N LEU A 364 7.94 8.06 12.83
CA LEU A 364 8.33 8.94 11.72
C LEU A 364 8.42 8.11 10.44
N SER A 365 7.94 8.67 9.34
CA SER A 365 8.09 8.05 8.03
C SER A 365 8.64 9.04 7.02
N LEU A 366 9.43 8.52 6.09
CA LEU A 366 9.94 9.26 4.95
C LEU A 366 9.75 8.40 3.71
N GLN A 367 9.15 8.97 2.66
CA GLN A 367 8.82 8.25 1.46
C GLN A 367 9.13 9.09 0.22
N LEU A 368 9.75 8.46 -0.78
CA LEU A 368 9.92 9.02 -2.12
C LEU A 368 8.92 8.35 -3.05
N LEU A 369 8.14 9.18 -3.71
CA LEU A 369 7.11 8.77 -4.66
C LEU A 369 7.52 9.20 -6.06
N TRP A 370 7.24 8.37 -7.07
CA TRP A 370 7.31 8.79 -8.45
C TRP A 370 5.95 8.63 -9.11
N ARG A 371 5.46 9.73 -9.62
CA ARG A 371 4.15 9.87 -10.27
C ARG A 371 4.39 10.35 -11.70
N ARG A 372 3.87 9.67 -12.66
CA ARG A 372 4.06 9.99 -14.08
C ARG A 372 2.81 10.66 -14.67
#